data_6e6b3ab41c391edfe62f5494340bec10
#
_entry.id   6e6b3ab41c391edfe62f5494340bec10
#
_cell.length_a   1.000
_cell.length_b   1.000
_cell.length_c   1.000
_cell.angle_alpha   90.00
_cell.angle_beta   90.00
_cell.angle_gamma   90.00
#
_symmetry.space_group_name_H-M   'P 1'
#
loop_
_entity.id
_entity.type
_entity.pdbx_description
1 polymer ?
#
loop_
_entity_poly.entity_id
_entity_poly.type
_entity_poly.pdbx_seq_one_letter_code
_entity_poly.pdbx_strand_id
1 'polypeptide(L)'
;MVIILDKKEFAEAVQSVARFAQRTSASLPVLSGIAIIAGDDGIKLRATNLETGIDISLSGTIKETGVVALPATVLREITSSVSGTGPLTLEQSGSTVSVTSGTGSSTLKTLAYEDFPVLPLPESPRATLVLPGAILKALIHAVAPYASVSTVRPELSSVLLCAEGGVLTAVATDSFRLAEKKSN
;
A
#
# COMPACT_ATOMS: atom_id res chain seq x y z
N MET A 1 -17.53 -9.24 -9.28
CA MET A 1 -16.07 -9.09 -9.57
C MET A 1 -15.44 -10.47 -9.67
N VAL A 2 -14.75 -10.76 -10.77
CA VAL A 2 -13.96 -12.00 -10.94
C VAL A 2 -12.61 -11.66 -11.56
N ILE A 3 -11.52 -11.96 -10.85
CA ILE A 3 -10.15 -11.67 -11.30
C ILE A 3 -9.24 -12.89 -11.14
N ILE A 4 -8.25 -13.00 -12.02
CA ILE A 4 -7.22 -14.05 -11.98
C ILE A 4 -5.86 -13.35 -11.91
N LEU A 5 -5.05 -13.70 -10.92
CA LEU A 5 -3.78 -13.09 -10.60
C LEU A 5 -2.65 -14.13 -10.53
N ASP A 6 -1.41 -13.69 -10.71
CA ASP A 6 -0.28 -14.48 -10.26
C ASP A 6 -0.24 -14.49 -8.73
N LYS A 7 -0.17 -15.70 -8.18
CA LYS A 7 -0.23 -15.91 -6.75
C LYS A 7 0.91 -15.25 -5.98
N LYS A 8 2.14 -15.32 -6.52
CA LYS A 8 3.33 -14.77 -5.87
C LYS A 8 3.27 -13.26 -5.86
N GLU A 9 2.98 -12.66 -7.02
CA GLU A 9 2.83 -11.21 -7.16
C GLU A 9 1.75 -10.68 -6.22
N PHE A 10 0.60 -11.36 -6.17
CA PHE A 10 -0.51 -11.00 -5.27
C PHE A 10 -0.11 -11.09 -3.78
N ALA A 11 0.56 -12.16 -3.37
CA ALA A 11 0.99 -12.33 -1.98
C ALA A 11 2.00 -11.26 -1.55
N GLU A 12 2.98 -10.92 -2.40
CA GLU A 12 3.96 -9.86 -2.15
C GLU A 12 3.28 -8.49 -2.05
N ALA A 13 2.33 -8.19 -2.93
CA ALA A 13 1.56 -6.96 -2.91
C ALA A 13 0.68 -6.86 -1.65
N VAL A 14 -0.04 -7.93 -1.29
CA VAL A 14 -0.85 -7.97 -0.06
C VAL A 14 0.01 -7.73 1.17
N GLN A 15 1.19 -8.36 1.26
CA GLN A 15 2.13 -8.12 2.37
C GLN A 15 2.58 -6.65 2.46
N SER A 16 2.82 -6.02 1.32
CA SER A 16 3.22 -4.62 1.25
C SER A 16 2.08 -3.69 1.64
N VAL A 17 0.90 -3.89 1.06
CA VAL A 17 -0.29 -3.05 1.26
C VAL A 17 -0.84 -3.18 2.68
N ALA A 18 -0.81 -4.38 3.27
CA ALA A 18 -1.31 -4.62 4.63
C ALA A 18 -0.60 -3.80 5.72
N ARG A 19 0.59 -3.27 5.45
CA ARG A 19 1.32 -2.39 6.40
C ARG A 19 0.67 -1.02 6.55
N PHE A 20 -0.12 -0.60 5.56
CA PHE A 20 -0.82 0.68 5.53
C PHE A 20 -2.26 0.59 6.03
N ALA A 21 -2.79 -0.62 6.21
CA ALA A 21 -4.08 -0.82 6.85
C ALA A 21 -3.97 -0.59 8.36
N GLN A 22 -5.01 -0.02 8.94
CA GLN A 22 -5.11 0.17 10.40
C GLN A 22 -5.25 -1.19 11.09
N ARG A 23 -4.57 -1.42 12.21
CA ARG A 23 -4.65 -2.71 12.92
C ARG A 23 -6.03 -2.98 13.48
N THR A 24 -6.66 -1.96 14.03
CA THR A 24 -8.02 -1.98 14.57
C THR A 24 -8.62 -0.58 14.43
N SER A 25 -9.82 -0.49 13.87
CA SER A 25 -10.59 0.75 13.84
C SER A 25 -12.02 0.45 14.27
N ALA A 26 -12.42 1.01 15.41
CA ALA A 26 -13.79 0.88 15.90
C ALA A 26 -14.76 1.80 15.15
N SER A 27 -14.26 2.95 14.67
CA SER A 27 -15.08 3.97 13.99
C SER A 27 -15.23 3.73 12.49
N LEU A 28 -14.19 3.19 11.83
CA LEU A 28 -14.17 2.90 10.39
C LEU A 28 -13.53 1.53 10.13
N PRO A 29 -14.28 0.43 10.25
CA PRO A 29 -13.76 -0.93 10.09
C PRO A 29 -13.06 -1.17 8.75
N VAL A 30 -13.46 -0.47 7.69
CA VAL A 30 -12.88 -0.58 6.35
C VAL A 30 -11.39 -0.20 6.30
N LEU A 31 -10.90 0.65 7.22
CA LEU A 31 -9.49 1.01 7.32
C LEU A 31 -8.60 -0.16 7.75
N SER A 32 -9.18 -1.21 8.35
CA SER A 32 -8.46 -2.47 8.62
C SER A 32 -8.39 -3.39 7.41
N GLY A 33 -8.95 -2.96 6.29
CA GLY A 33 -9.05 -3.72 5.04
C GLY A 33 -8.06 -3.28 3.98
N ILE A 34 -7.98 -4.12 2.95
CA ILE A 34 -7.38 -3.83 1.66
C ILE A 34 -8.52 -3.77 0.65
N ALA A 35 -8.64 -2.63 -0.06
CA ALA A 35 -9.52 -2.52 -1.21
C ALA A 35 -8.86 -3.14 -2.44
N ILE A 36 -9.60 -4.00 -3.14
CA ILE A 36 -9.24 -4.60 -4.41
C ILE A 36 -10.16 -4.00 -5.45
N ILE A 37 -9.59 -3.32 -6.43
CA ILE A 37 -10.29 -2.60 -7.47
C ILE A 37 -9.95 -3.24 -8.81
N ALA A 38 -10.95 -3.73 -9.53
CA ALA A 38 -10.80 -4.27 -10.88
C ALA A 38 -11.66 -3.44 -11.85
N GLY A 39 -11.02 -2.64 -12.67
CA GLY A 39 -11.67 -1.70 -13.58
C GLY A 39 -10.88 -1.46 -14.86
N ASP A 40 -11.23 -0.41 -15.60
CA ASP A 40 -10.61 -0.06 -16.88
C ASP A 40 -9.11 0.25 -16.75
N ASP A 41 -8.69 0.79 -15.59
CA ASP A 41 -7.28 1.06 -15.26
C ASP A 41 -6.50 -0.19 -14.79
N GLY A 42 -7.07 -1.37 -14.88
CA GLY A 42 -6.47 -2.62 -14.42
C GLY A 42 -6.87 -3.01 -12.99
N ILE A 43 -6.02 -3.82 -12.36
CA ILE A 43 -6.25 -4.33 -11.00
C ILE A 43 -5.37 -3.53 -10.04
N LYS A 44 -5.97 -2.99 -8.97
CA LYS A 44 -5.26 -2.20 -7.95
C LYS A 44 -5.57 -2.73 -6.56
N LEU A 45 -4.55 -2.75 -5.70
CA LEU A 45 -4.68 -2.94 -4.27
C LEU A 45 -4.45 -1.61 -3.56
N ARG A 46 -5.35 -1.24 -2.66
CA ARG A 46 -5.30 0.03 -1.95
C ARG A 46 -5.53 -0.16 -0.45
N ALA A 47 -4.74 0.52 0.37
CA ALA A 47 -4.98 0.62 1.81
C ALA A 47 -4.57 1.99 2.33
N THR A 48 -5.15 2.39 3.46
CA THR A 48 -4.81 3.63 4.15
C THR A 48 -5.19 3.55 5.63
N ASN A 49 -4.44 4.30 6.45
CA ASN A 49 -4.76 4.57 7.85
C ASN A 49 -5.15 6.05 8.07
N LEU A 50 -5.47 6.78 6.99
CA LEU A 50 -5.76 8.22 6.90
C LEU A 50 -4.52 9.14 6.99
N GLU A 51 -3.41 8.70 7.54
CA GLU A 51 -2.15 9.45 7.58
C GLU A 51 -1.28 9.11 6.37
N THR A 52 -1.26 7.84 6.01
CA THR A 52 -0.52 7.31 4.87
C THR A 52 -1.42 6.40 4.05
N GLY A 53 -1.19 6.36 2.75
CA GLY A 53 -1.91 5.47 1.84
C GLY A 53 -0.97 4.85 0.82
N ILE A 54 -1.40 3.73 0.27
CA ILE A 54 -0.70 3.02 -0.80
C ILE A 54 -1.69 2.58 -1.87
N ASP A 55 -1.26 2.66 -3.12
CA ASP A 55 -1.97 2.14 -4.28
C ASP A 55 -0.96 1.34 -5.12
N ILE A 56 -1.19 0.05 -5.33
CA ILE A 56 -0.32 -0.84 -6.11
C ILE A 56 -1.12 -1.43 -7.25
N SER A 57 -0.63 -1.27 -8.47
CA SER A 57 -1.18 -1.94 -9.65
C SER A 57 -0.63 -3.36 -9.76
N LEU A 58 -1.49 -4.29 -10.15
CA LEU A 58 -1.16 -5.70 -10.34
C LEU A 58 -1.44 -6.14 -11.76
N SER A 59 -0.62 -7.05 -12.24
CA SER A 59 -0.87 -7.78 -13.49
C SER A 59 -1.91 -8.87 -13.26
N GLY A 60 -2.84 -9.03 -14.20
CA GLY A 60 -3.84 -10.09 -14.09
C GLY A 60 -4.94 -10.01 -15.14
N THR A 61 -5.85 -10.96 -15.10
CA THR A 61 -7.00 -11.02 -16.00
C THR A 61 -8.26 -10.62 -15.24
N ILE A 62 -8.96 -9.61 -15.74
CA ILE A 62 -10.28 -9.22 -15.24
C ILE A 62 -11.32 -9.93 -16.10
N LYS A 63 -12.10 -10.83 -15.49
CA LYS A 63 -13.27 -11.45 -16.14
C LYS A 63 -14.53 -10.65 -15.89
N GLU A 64 -14.62 -10.05 -14.70
CA GLU A 64 -15.74 -9.23 -14.29
C GLU A 64 -15.21 -8.10 -13.41
N THR A 65 -15.50 -6.85 -13.77
CA THR A 65 -15.11 -5.67 -13.01
C THR A 65 -15.82 -5.58 -11.67
N GLY A 66 -15.27 -4.84 -10.76
CA GLY A 66 -15.88 -4.58 -9.45
C GLY A 66 -14.88 -4.11 -8.42
N VAL A 67 -15.39 -3.87 -7.23
CA VAL A 67 -14.61 -3.39 -6.11
C VAL A 67 -15.02 -4.12 -4.84
N VAL A 68 -14.04 -4.49 -4.03
CA VAL A 68 -14.28 -5.17 -2.75
C VAL A 68 -13.22 -4.76 -1.73
N ALA A 69 -13.62 -4.64 -0.46
CA ALA A 69 -12.69 -4.47 0.66
C ALA A 69 -12.64 -5.75 1.49
N LEU A 70 -11.44 -6.25 1.78
CA LEU A 70 -11.20 -7.47 2.55
C LEU A 70 -10.33 -7.19 3.76
N PRO A 71 -10.55 -7.85 4.93
CA PRO A 71 -9.72 -7.69 6.10
C PRO A 71 -8.25 -8.02 5.80
N ALA A 72 -7.35 -7.04 6.02
CA ALA A 72 -5.93 -7.14 5.64
C ALA A 72 -5.20 -8.29 6.34
N THR A 73 -5.49 -8.53 7.62
CA THR A 73 -4.89 -9.63 8.40
C THR A 73 -5.26 -10.99 7.84
N VAL A 74 -6.56 -11.21 7.57
CA VAL A 74 -7.07 -12.49 7.06
C VAL A 74 -6.57 -12.72 5.64
N LEU A 75 -6.60 -11.69 4.79
CA LEU A 75 -6.10 -11.81 3.41
C LEU A 75 -4.61 -12.16 3.39
N ARG A 76 -3.80 -11.56 4.28
CA ARG A 76 -2.38 -11.87 4.42
C ARG A 76 -2.14 -13.31 4.89
N GLU A 77 -2.91 -13.81 5.84
CA GLU A 77 -2.82 -15.19 6.30
C GLU A 77 -3.17 -16.18 5.18
N ILE A 78 -4.24 -15.94 4.45
CA ILE A 78 -4.63 -16.79 3.32
C ILE A 78 -3.54 -16.79 2.25
N THR A 79 -3.04 -15.63 1.84
CA THR A 79 -2.00 -15.55 0.80
C THR A 79 -0.69 -16.19 1.23
N SER A 80 -0.37 -16.22 2.53
CA SER A 80 0.82 -16.90 3.05
C SER A 80 0.63 -18.41 3.18
N SER A 81 -0.60 -18.89 3.45
CA SER A 81 -0.88 -20.31 3.65
C SER A 81 -1.13 -21.09 2.36
N VAL A 82 -1.54 -20.40 1.30
CA VAL A 82 -1.78 -21.04 0.00
C VAL A 82 -0.44 -21.46 -0.59
N SER A 83 -0.14 -22.77 -0.55
CA SER A 83 1.09 -23.37 -1.09
C SER A 83 0.94 -23.69 -2.59
N GLY A 84 2.07 -23.72 -3.33
CA GLY A 84 2.10 -24.10 -4.74
C GLY A 84 2.29 -22.95 -5.73
N THR A 85 2.49 -23.29 -6.99
CA THR A 85 2.59 -22.38 -8.13
C THR A 85 1.29 -22.40 -8.92
N GLY A 86 0.94 -21.29 -9.55
CA GLY A 86 -0.24 -21.21 -10.42
C GLY A 86 -1.10 -19.98 -10.19
N PRO A 87 -2.16 -19.82 -10.97
CA PRO A 87 -3.05 -18.70 -10.84
C PRO A 87 -3.89 -18.77 -9.55
N LEU A 88 -4.21 -17.61 -9.03
CA LEU A 88 -5.14 -17.41 -7.93
C LEU A 88 -6.35 -16.68 -8.49
N THR A 89 -7.54 -17.21 -8.21
CA THR A 89 -8.81 -16.59 -8.62
C THR A 89 -9.50 -16.00 -7.40
N LEU A 90 -9.92 -14.73 -7.52
CA LEU A 90 -10.83 -14.09 -6.59
C LEU A 90 -12.18 -13.92 -7.25
N GLU A 91 -13.21 -14.40 -6.59
CA GLU A 91 -14.60 -14.30 -7.06
C GLU A 91 -15.48 -13.76 -5.95
N GLN A 92 -16.12 -12.62 -6.20
CA GLN A 92 -17.06 -11.98 -5.28
C GLN A 92 -18.47 -12.52 -5.53
N SER A 93 -19.12 -12.96 -4.47
CA SER A 93 -20.54 -13.36 -4.46
C SER A 93 -21.24 -12.69 -3.27
N GLY A 94 -22.03 -11.66 -3.55
CA GLY A 94 -22.68 -10.86 -2.52
C GLY A 94 -21.67 -10.25 -1.55
N SER A 95 -21.80 -10.56 -0.26
CA SER A 95 -20.93 -10.05 0.83
C SER A 95 -19.72 -10.96 1.13
N THR A 96 -19.37 -11.86 0.23
CA THR A 96 -18.24 -12.77 0.40
C THR A 96 -17.34 -12.77 -0.83
N VAL A 97 -16.07 -13.09 -0.63
CA VAL A 97 -15.09 -13.35 -1.69
C VAL A 97 -14.51 -14.73 -1.50
N SER A 98 -14.57 -15.54 -2.53
CA SER A 98 -13.86 -16.81 -2.62
C SER A 98 -12.49 -16.58 -3.22
N VAL A 99 -11.46 -17.09 -2.55
CA VAL A 99 -10.06 -17.11 -2.99
C VAL A 99 -9.69 -18.55 -3.29
N THR A 100 -9.49 -18.88 -4.56
CA THR A 100 -9.20 -20.24 -5.01
C THR A 100 -7.82 -20.32 -5.68
N SER A 101 -7.03 -21.32 -5.30
CA SER A 101 -5.74 -21.61 -5.94
C SER A 101 -5.47 -23.11 -5.90
N GLY A 102 -5.35 -23.73 -7.07
CA GLY A 102 -5.24 -25.18 -7.19
C GLY A 102 -6.44 -25.88 -6.58
N THR A 103 -6.24 -26.75 -5.59
CA THR A 103 -7.29 -27.46 -4.86
C THR A 103 -7.77 -26.72 -3.61
N GLY A 104 -7.09 -25.64 -3.22
CA GLY A 104 -7.44 -24.85 -2.03
C GLY A 104 -8.47 -23.76 -2.34
N SER A 105 -9.45 -23.63 -1.46
CA SER A 105 -10.43 -22.55 -1.50
C SER A 105 -10.64 -21.97 -0.11
N SER A 106 -10.76 -20.66 -0.02
CA SER A 106 -11.06 -19.93 1.22
C SER A 106 -12.12 -18.88 0.93
N THR A 107 -13.06 -18.71 1.84
CA THR A 107 -14.11 -17.69 1.71
C THR A 107 -13.99 -16.65 2.81
N LEU A 108 -13.96 -15.36 2.42
CA LEU A 108 -13.85 -14.22 3.30
C LEU A 108 -15.11 -13.36 3.25
N LYS A 109 -15.50 -12.80 4.39
CA LYS A 109 -16.49 -11.72 4.43
C LYS A 109 -15.87 -10.42 3.95
N THR A 110 -16.61 -9.65 3.16
CA THR A 110 -16.23 -8.30 2.74
C THR A 110 -16.46 -7.28 3.85
N LEU A 111 -15.70 -6.19 3.79
CA LEU A 111 -15.98 -4.95 4.50
C LEU A 111 -16.80 -4.03 3.59
N ALA A 112 -17.54 -3.07 4.16
CA ALA A 112 -18.30 -2.08 3.40
C ALA A 112 -17.31 -1.15 2.67
N TYR A 113 -17.17 -1.32 1.35
CA TYR A 113 -16.25 -0.51 0.54
C TYR A 113 -16.72 0.94 0.40
N GLU A 114 -18.00 1.18 0.51
CA GLU A 114 -18.63 2.51 0.43
C GLU A 114 -18.04 3.49 1.46
N ASP A 115 -17.57 2.96 2.58
CA ASP A 115 -16.92 3.74 3.65
C ASP A 115 -15.40 3.92 3.40
N PHE A 116 -14.84 3.36 2.30
CA PHE A 116 -13.41 3.47 2.04
C PHE A 116 -13.05 4.89 1.59
N PRO A 117 -12.09 5.57 2.26
CA PRO A 117 -11.77 6.95 1.96
C PRO A 117 -11.13 7.10 0.57
N VAL A 118 -11.45 8.22 -0.08
CA VAL A 118 -10.80 8.61 -1.33
C VAL A 118 -9.37 9.04 -1.01
N LEU A 119 -8.38 8.38 -1.63
CA LEU A 119 -6.99 8.80 -1.51
C LEU A 119 -6.74 10.02 -2.39
N PRO A 120 -6.13 11.09 -1.86
CA PRO A 120 -5.78 12.29 -2.62
C PRO A 120 -4.54 12.02 -3.49
N LEU A 121 -4.70 11.22 -4.54
CA LEU A 121 -3.64 10.96 -5.50
C LEU A 121 -3.43 12.20 -6.38
N PRO A 122 -2.18 12.60 -6.69
CA PRO A 122 -1.91 13.76 -7.53
C PRO A 122 -2.34 13.49 -8.98
N GLU A 123 -3.34 14.22 -9.45
CA GLU A 123 -3.82 14.13 -10.84
C GLU A 123 -2.88 14.86 -11.82
N SER A 124 -2.23 15.93 -11.37
CA SER A 124 -1.33 16.74 -12.18
C SER A 124 -0.15 17.24 -11.34
N PRO A 125 0.95 16.48 -11.24
CA PRO A 125 2.10 16.92 -10.47
C PRO A 125 2.77 18.14 -11.11
N ARG A 126 3.07 19.16 -10.29
CA ARG A 126 3.81 20.36 -10.76
C ARG A 126 5.26 20.04 -11.14
N ALA A 127 5.82 19.02 -10.54
CA ALA A 127 7.15 18.51 -10.83
C ALA A 127 7.20 17.01 -10.56
N THR A 128 8.01 16.31 -11.36
CA THR A 128 8.24 14.86 -11.21
C THR A 128 9.72 14.62 -11.04
N LEU A 129 10.09 13.85 -10.03
CA LEU A 129 11.44 13.40 -9.80
C LEU A 129 11.50 11.89 -9.99
N VAL A 130 12.36 11.45 -10.92
CA VAL A 130 12.63 10.02 -11.16
C VAL A 130 14.03 9.70 -10.64
N LEU A 131 14.11 8.75 -9.70
CA LEU A 131 15.39 8.32 -9.14
C LEU A 131 15.38 6.83 -8.79
N PRO A 132 16.54 6.16 -8.78
CA PRO A 132 16.64 4.79 -8.32
C PRO A 132 16.20 4.65 -6.85
N GLY A 133 15.34 3.69 -6.54
CA GLY A 133 14.85 3.47 -5.18
C GLY A 133 15.96 3.24 -4.15
N ALA A 134 17.09 2.66 -4.56
CA ALA A 134 18.26 2.47 -3.72
C ALA A 134 18.85 3.81 -3.23
N ILE A 135 18.86 4.85 -4.07
CA ILE A 135 19.33 6.20 -3.71
C ILE A 135 18.39 6.81 -2.68
N LEU A 136 17.06 6.79 -2.93
CA LEU A 136 16.08 7.32 -1.98
C LEU A 136 16.17 6.60 -0.63
N LYS A 137 16.28 5.28 -0.64
CA LYS A 137 16.46 4.47 0.56
C LYS A 137 17.71 4.88 1.34
N ALA A 138 18.86 5.03 0.66
CA ALA A 138 20.12 5.44 1.29
C ALA A 138 20.06 6.83 1.91
N LEU A 139 19.41 7.80 1.21
CA LEU A 139 19.20 9.15 1.72
C LEU A 139 18.36 9.15 2.99
N ILE A 140 17.18 8.52 2.94
CA ILE A 140 16.26 8.47 4.09
C ILE A 140 16.89 7.75 5.28
N HIS A 141 17.52 6.59 5.07
CA HIS A 141 18.18 5.85 6.15
C HIS A 141 19.29 6.63 6.85
N ALA A 142 20.01 7.49 6.11
CA ALA A 142 21.08 8.30 6.68
C ALA A 142 20.57 9.39 7.62
N VAL A 143 19.39 9.97 7.34
CA VAL A 143 18.91 11.16 8.07
C VAL A 143 17.72 10.87 9.00
N ALA A 144 16.87 9.90 8.71
CA ALA A 144 15.66 9.61 9.50
C ALA A 144 15.90 9.41 11.01
N PRO A 145 17.02 8.80 11.47
CA PRO A 145 17.31 8.68 12.90
C PRO A 145 17.53 10.01 13.64
N TYR A 146 17.66 11.10 12.91
CA TYR A 146 17.87 12.46 13.44
C TYR A 146 16.58 13.30 13.46
N ALA A 147 15.47 12.76 12.94
CA ALA A 147 14.17 13.37 13.07
C ALA A 147 13.65 13.26 14.51
N SER A 148 12.85 14.24 14.94
CA SER A 148 12.19 14.20 16.25
C SER A 148 11.18 13.07 16.35
N VAL A 149 11.13 12.41 17.49
CA VAL A 149 10.06 11.44 17.81
C VAL A 149 8.79 12.12 18.33
N SER A 150 8.86 13.42 18.64
CA SER A 150 7.73 14.21 19.12
C SER A 150 6.92 14.75 17.95
N THR A 151 5.60 14.60 18.01
CA THR A 151 4.65 15.11 17.02
C THR A 151 4.17 16.54 17.32
N VAL A 152 4.67 17.16 18.39
CA VAL A 152 4.30 18.56 18.77
C VAL A 152 4.71 19.55 17.67
N ARG A 153 5.81 19.27 16.97
CA ARG A 153 6.28 19.99 15.79
C ARG A 153 6.42 19.02 14.63
N PRO A 154 5.38 18.86 13.79
CA PRO A 154 5.35 17.87 12.71
C PRO A 154 6.51 18.04 11.72
N GLU A 155 6.95 19.27 11.48
CA GLU A 155 8.08 19.57 10.61
C GLU A 155 9.40 18.94 11.09
N LEU A 156 9.60 18.81 12.40
CA LEU A 156 10.80 18.17 12.97
C LEU A 156 10.69 16.64 13.00
N SER A 157 9.50 16.08 12.94
CA SER A 157 9.29 14.62 12.85
C SER A 157 9.35 14.10 11.41
N SER A 158 9.76 14.95 10.46
CA SER A 158 9.76 14.68 9.03
C SER A 158 11.18 14.72 8.47
N VAL A 159 11.35 14.12 7.29
CA VAL A 159 12.55 14.28 6.45
C VAL A 159 12.25 15.29 5.36
N LEU A 160 13.01 16.37 5.30
CA LEU A 160 12.97 17.33 4.20
C LEU A 160 13.74 16.75 3.00
N LEU A 161 13.09 16.72 1.84
CA LEU A 161 13.74 16.41 0.56
C LEU A 161 13.78 17.67 -0.29
N CYS A 162 14.98 18.07 -0.73
CA CYS A 162 15.21 19.23 -1.57
C CYS A 162 15.95 18.81 -2.85
N ALA A 163 15.37 19.10 -4.02
CA ALA A 163 15.99 18.81 -5.32
C ALA A 163 16.44 20.12 -5.97
N GLU A 164 17.73 20.29 -6.16
CA GLU A 164 18.33 21.48 -6.77
C GLU A 164 19.57 21.11 -7.57
N GLY A 165 19.72 21.68 -8.77
CA GLY A 165 20.90 21.48 -9.61
C GLY A 165 21.20 20.01 -9.96
N GLY A 166 20.17 19.15 -10.01
CA GLY A 166 20.33 17.71 -10.27
C GLY A 166 20.76 16.89 -9.05
N VAL A 167 20.89 17.51 -7.88
CA VAL A 167 21.24 16.87 -6.61
C VAL A 167 19.99 16.79 -5.74
N LEU A 168 19.71 15.61 -5.18
CA LEU A 168 18.69 15.43 -4.16
C LEU A 168 19.38 15.45 -2.78
N THR A 169 18.93 16.35 -1.92
CA THR A 169 19.42 16.48 -0.54
C THR A 169 18.30 16.05 0.42
N ALA A 170 18.63 15.18 1.36
CA ALA A 170 17.75 14.81 2.47
C ALA A 170 18.29 15.44 3.75
N VAL A 171 17.40 16.03 4.57
CA VAL A 171 17.75 16.67 5.85
C VAL A 171 16.74 16.25 6.92
N ALA A 172 17.23 15.99 8.13
CA ALA A 172 16.38 15.82 9.31
C ALA A 172 17.05 16.42 10.55
N THR A 173 16.24 16.91 11.48
CA THR A 173 16.71 17.50 12.75
C THR A 173 15.68 17.34 13.85
N ASP A 174 16.14 17.22 15.09
CA ASP A 174 15.32 17.24 16.33
C ASP A 174 15.53 18.53 17.14
N SER A 175 16.12 19.58 16.54
CA SER A 175 16.57 20.85 17.14
C SER A 175 17.87 20.78 17.93
N PHE A 176 18.37 19.60 18.30
CA PHE A 176 19.63 19.42 19.02
C PHE A 176 20.74 18.93 18.10
N ARG A 177 20.38 18.15 17.09
CA ARG A 177 21.27 17.58 16.09
C ARG A 177 20.62 17.64 14.72
N LEU A 178 21.46 17.72 13.68
CA LEU A 178 21.05 17.78 12.29
C LEU A 178 21.86 16.78 11.47
N ALA A 179 21.20 16.10 10.55
CA ALA A 179 21.85 15.28 9.54
C ALA A 179 21.46 15.76 8.15
N GLU A 180 22.45 15.85 7.27
CA GLU A 180 22.29 16.13 5.84
C GLU A 180 22.98 15.03 5.03
N LYS A 181 22.30 14.56 3.97
CA LYS A 181 22.86 13.62 3.00
C LYS A 181 22.45 14.03 1.59
N LYS A 182 23.43 14.08 0.68
CA LYS A 182 23.22 14.38 -0.74
C LYS A 182 23.33 13.12 -1.59
N SER A 183 22.53 13.07 -2.65
CA SER A 183 22.73 12.10 -3.72
C SER A 183 24.00 12.49 -4.49
N ASN A 184 24.83 11.53 -4.75
CA ASN A 184 25.95 11.69 -5.67
C ASN A 184 25.47 11.40 -7.09
#